data_37cba6ecb0a42eaeaeec746178b6b4f3
#
_entry.id   37cba6ecb0a42eaeaeec746178b6b4f3
#
_cell.length_a   1.000
_cell.length_b   1.000
_cell.length_c   1.000
_cell.angle_alpha   90.00
_cell.angle_beta   90.00
_cell.angle_gamma   90.00
#
_symmetry.space_group_name_H-M   'P 1'
#
loop_
_entity.id
_entity.type
_entity.pdbx_description
1 polymer ?
#
loop_
_entity_poly.entity_id
_entity_poly.type
_entity_poly.pdbx_seq_one_letter_code
_entity_poly.pdbx_strand_id
1 'polypeptide(L)'
;MAETALATPPETKMDRGRTMSAAAEATHNLIVDPAIYADPDQLDAAFRKLRAEDPVAWCEPEGYRPFWALTKHADIMEVSRQNKLFTNGEREMLSYEDAEKGVYAQMGGPHLLKTLVQLDDPLHFKLRHLTQEWFMPQNVKKREDAIRQIAKKYVDRMEDLGGECDFQRDVALYYPLRVIMQILGVPES
;
A
#
# COMPACT_ATOMS: atom_id res chain seq x y z
N MET A 1 -21.78 -17.93 24.39
CA MET A 1 -21.93 -16.88 23.35
C MET A 1 -21.84 -15.56 24.07
N ALA A 2 -20.65 -14.96 24.07
CA ALA A 2 -20.44 -13.63 24.66
C ALA A 2 -20.37 -12.66 23.48
N GLU A 3 -21.36 -11.79 23.44
CA GLU A 3 -21.48 -10.68 22.51
C GLU A 3 -20.39 -9.67 22.87
N THR A 4 -19.28 -9.70 22.10
CA THR A 4 -18.23 -8.70 22.22
C THR A 4 -18.74 -7.44 21.56
N ALA A 5 -19.30 -6.54 22.35
CA ALA A 5 -19.66 -5.21 21.92
C ALA A 5 -18.40 -4.54 21.31
N LEU A 6 -18.49 -4.14 20.05
CA LEU A 6 -17.51 -3.28 19.40
C LEU A 6 -17.37 -2.01 20.25
N ALA A 7 -16.22 -1.86 20.89
CA ALA A 7 -15.87 -0.63 21.57
C ALA A 7 -15.77 0.47 20.52
N THR A 8 -16.72 1.37 20.53
CA THR A 8 -16.63 2.63 19.81
C THR A 8 -15.32 3.31 20.21
N PRO A 9 -14.44 3.69 19.27
CA PRO A 9 -13.23 4.42 19.63
C PRO A 9 -13.63 5.69 20.38
N PRO A 10 -12.86 6.12 21.40
CA PRO A 10 -13.19 7.33 22.14
C PRO A 10 -13.29 8.49 21.16
N GLU A 11 -14.42 9.21 21.20
CA GLU A 11 -14.55 10.50 20.53
C GLU A 11 -13.55 11.46 21.15
N THR A 12 -12.33 11.44 20.68
CA THR A 12 -11.36 12.48 21.00
C THR A 12 -11.83 13.72 20.22
N LYS A 13 -12.61 14.56 20.89
CA LYS A 13 -12.84 15.92 20.42
C LYS A 13 -11.49 16.63 20.45
N MET A 14 -10.76 16.51 19.34
CA MET A 14 -9.63 17.39 19.07
C MET A 14 -10.17 18.80 18.93
N ASP A 15 -9.60 19.72 19.72
CA ASP A 15 -9.90 21.13 19.65
C ASP A 15 -9.59 21.63 18.23
N ARG A 16 -10.65 21.79 17.42
CA ARG A 16 -10.58 22.25 16.03
C ARG A 16 -10.46 23.78 15.96
N GLY A 17 -9.54 24.35 16.74
CA GLY A 17 -9.31 25.79 16.75
C GLY A 17 -8.78 26.40 15.44
N ARG A 18 -8.63 25.60 14.38
CA ARG A 18 -8.17 26.06 13.07
C ARG A 18 -9.34 26.07 12.08
N THR A 19 -9.96 27.23 11.90
CA THR A 19 -10.93 27.45 10.82
C THR A 19 -10.17 27.39 9.49
N MET A 20 -10.32 26.32 8.75
CA MET A 20 -9.75 26.19 7.40
C MET A 20 -10.59 26.99 6.41
N SER A 21 -9.94 27.57 5.38
CA SER A 21 -10.68 28.16 4.27
C SER A 21 -11.25 27.05 3.37
N ALA A 22 -12.40 27.31 2.72
CA ALA A 22 -13.00 26.37 1.77
C ALA A 22 -12.01 25.94 0.65
N ALA A 23 -11.10 26.83 0.25
CA ALA A 23 -10.06 26.52 -0.73
C ALA A 23 -8.97 25.58 -0.19
N ALA A 24 -8.67 25.60 1.10
CA ALA A 24 -7.74 24.67 1.75
C ALA A 24 -8.40 23.28 1.86
N GLU A 25 -9.64 23.22 2.31
CA GLU A 25 -10.42 21.99 2.41
C GLU A 25 -10.58 21.29 1.04
N ALA A 26 -10.87 22.05 -0.02
CA ALA A 26 -10.93 21.53 -1.38
C ALA A 26 -9.58 20.89 -1.81
N THR A 27 -8.45 21.51 -1.45
CA THR A 27 -7.12 20.95 -1.78
C THR A 27 -6.84 19.67 -0.99
N HIS A 28 -7.24 19.61 0.29
CA HIS A 28 -7.05 18.42 1.15
C HIS A 28 -7.81 17.22 0.62
N ASN A 29 -9.04 17.43 0.14
CA ASN A 29 -9.88 16.34 -0.36
C ASN A 29 -9.53 15.92 -1.79
N LEU A 30 -8.86 16.81 -2.55
CA LEU A 30 -8.48 16.55 -3.95
C LEU A 30 -7.52 15.35 -4.09
N ILE A 31 -6.67 15.07 -3.08
CA ILE A 31 -5.71 13.96 -3.14
C ILE A 31 -6.33 12.56 -3.17
N VAL A 32 -7.62 12.43 -2.90
CA VAL A 32 -8.35 11.15 -3.00
C VAL A 32 -9.20 11.04 -4.27
N ASP A 33 -9.29 12.11 -5.06
CA ASP A 33 -9.98 12.09 -6.34
C ASP A 33 -9.15 11.33 -7.38
N PRO A 34 -9.62 10.19 -7.92
CA PRO A 34 -8.87 9.46 -8.94
C PRO A 34 -8.55 10.28 -10.19
N ALA A 35 -9.37 11.29 -10.52
CA ALA A 35 -9.17 12.12 -11.70
C ALA A 35 -7.88 12.93 -11.65
N ILE A 36 -7.42 13.36 -10.46
CA ILE A 36 -6.18 14.13 -10.33
C ILE A 36 -4.95 13.32 -10.74
N TYR A 37 -5.00 11.98 -10.58
CA TYR A 37 -3.88 11.08 -10.90
C TYR A 37 -3.73 10.88 -12.42
N ALA A 38 -4.73 11.26 -13.22
CA ALA A 38 -4.65 11.29 -14.68
C ALA A 38 -3.97 12.57 -15.21
N ASP A 39 -3.81 13.59 -14.37
CA ASP A 39 -3.17 14.87 -14.71
C ASP A 39 -1.96 15.11 -13.79
N PRO A 40 -0.73 14.76 -14.24
CA PRO A 40 0.48 14.89 -13.42
C PRO A 40 0.77 16.32 -12.94
N ASP A 41 0.39 17.33 -13.71
CA ASP A 41 0.65 18.72 -13.36
C ASP A 41 -0.28 19.18 -12.22
N GLN A 42 -1.55 18.81 -12.26
CA GLN A 42 -2.50 19.08 -11.17
C GLN A 42 -2.12 18.32 -9.90
N LEU A 43 -1.72 17.05 -10.03
CA LEU A 43 -1.27 16.23 -8.92
C LEU A 43 -0.06 16.85 -8.22
N ASP A 44 0.97 17.24 -8.98
CA ASP A 44 2.18 17.86 -8.41
C ASP A 44 1.85 19.22 -7.76
N ALA A 45 1.00 20.03 -8.39
CA ALA A 45 0.57 21.32 -7.83
C ALA A 45 -0.16 21.15 -6.49
N ALA A 46 -1.08 20.18 -6.38
CA ALA A 46 -1.81 19.89 -5.15
C ALA A 46 -0.87 19.44 -4.02
N PHE A 47 0.01 18.47 -4.28
CA PHE A 47 0.96 18.01 -3.29
C PHE A 47 2.03 19.05 -2.94
N ARG A 48 2.44 19.88 -3.88
CA ARG A 48 3.36 21.00 -3.62
C ARG A 48 2.74 22.02 -2.69
N LYS A 49 1.47 22.36 -2.92
CA LYS A 49 0.71 23.25 -2.05
C LYS A 49 0.57 22.68 -0.64
N LEU A 50 0.16 21.41 -0.50
CA LEU A 50 0.06 20.75 0.81
C LEU A 50 1.40 20.76 1.55
N ARG A 51 2.49 20.40 0.88
CA ARG A 51 3.83 20.45 1.50
C ARG A 51 4.25 21.83 1.99
N ALA A 52 3.81 22.89 1.33
CA ALA A 52 4.17 24.25 1.67
C ALA A 52 3.29 24.86 2.77
N GLU A 53 1.98 24.64 2.69
CA GLU A 53 0.99 25.35 3.50
C GLU A 53 0.46 24.51 4.68
N ASP A 54 0.24 23.21 4.47
CA ASP A 54 -0.31 22.29 5.49
C ASP A 54 0.22 20.86 5.31
N PRO A 55 1.48 20.61 5.70
CA PRO A 55 2.14 19.33 5.46
C PRO A 55 1.57 18.14 6.24
N VAL A 56 0.79 18.39 7.28
CA VAL A 56 0.04 17.42 8.07
C VAL A 56 -1.43 17.83 8.01
N ALA A 57 -2.07 17.48 6.89
CA ALA A 57 -3.41 17.94 6.56
C ALA A 57 -4.50 17.01 7.09
N TRP A 58 -5.52 17.57 7.71
CA TRP A 58 -6.74 16.82 8.02
C TRP A 58 -7.65 16.78 6.80
N CYS A 59 -8.05 15.57 6.39
CA CYS A 59 -8.86 15.32 5.20
C CYS A 59 -10.19 14.66 5.62
N GLU A 60 -11.29 15.19 5.11
CA GLU A 60 -12.64 14.67 5.30
C GLU A 60 -13.37 14.52 3.95
N PRO A 61 -12.84 13.74 3.00
CA PRO A 61 -13.45 13.56 1.70
C PRO A 61 -14.73 12.71 1.79
N GLU A 62 -15.69 13.03 0.94
CA GLU A 62 -16.96 12.29 0.87
C GLU A 62 -16.72 10.80 0.57
N GLY A 63 -17.41 9.94 1.32
CA GLY A 63 -17.31 8.49 1.16
C GLY A 63 -16.10 7.83 1.82
N TYR A 64 -15.24 8.59 2.49
CA TYR A 64 -14.09 8.06 3.23
C TYR A 64 -14.18 8.41 4.72
N ARG A 65 -13.64 7.56 5.56
CA ARG A 65 -13.40 7.96 6.95
C ARG A 65 -12.33 9.07 7.00
N PRO A 66 -12.48 10.09 7.85
CA PRO A 66 -11.48 11.13 7.98
C PRO A 66 -10.08 10.59 8.30
N PHE A 67 -9.04 11.27 7.81
CA PHE A 67 -7.65 10.87 8.02
C PHE A 67 -6.67 12.05 7.98
N TRP A 68 -5.47 11.83 8.50
CA TRP A 68 -4.35 12.74 8.38
C TRP A 68 -3.49 12.40 7.17
N ALA A 69 -3.29 13.35 6.27
CA ALA A 69 -2.37 13.23 5.15
C ALA A 69 -1.02 13.85 5.51
N LEU A 70 0.04 13.04 5.45
CA LEU A 70 1.42 13.46 5.65
C LEU A 70 2.07 13.63 4.28
N THR A 71 2.60 14.81 3.97
CA THR A 71 3.13 15.11 2.64
C THR A 71 4.62 15.42 2.60
N LYS A 72 5.28 15.65 3.76
CA LYS A 72 6.73 15.82 3.85
C LYS A 72 7.42 14.51 4.21
N HIS A 73 8.54 14.24 3.53
CA HIS A 73 9.34 13.05 3.76
C HIS A 73 9.78 12.89 5.23
N ALA A 74 10.16 13.99 5.89
CA ALA A 74 10.61 13.93 7.29
C ALA A 74 9.48 13.45 8.22
N ASP A 75 8.24 13.96 8.03
CA ASP A 75 7.09 13.60 8.85
C ASP A 75 6.68 12.12 8.60
N ILE A 76 6.71 11.69 7.33
CA ILE A 76 6.44 10.30 6.96
C ILE A 76 7.47 9.36 7.61
N MET A 77 8.75 9.72 7.57
CA MET A 77 9.82 8.92 8.19
C MET A 77 9.71 8.88 9.70
N GLU A 78 9.30 9.98 10.33
CA GLU A 78 9.09 10.04 11.77
C GLU A 78 7.94 9.12 12.22
N VAL A 79 6.80 9.18 11.54
CA VAL A 79 5.65 8.30 11.82
C VAL A 79 5.99 6.84 11.53
N SER A 80 6.64 6.55 10.40
CA SER A 80 6.97 5.17 9.99
C SER A 80 7.93 4.45 10.94
N ARG A 81 8.73 5.17 11.71
CA ARG A 81 9.64 4.58 12.71
C ARG A 81 8.96 4.24 14.03
N GLN A 82 7.74 4.69 14.23
CA GLN A 82 7.01 4.57 15.49
C GLN A 82 5.90 3.50 15.41
N ASN A 83 6.26 2.31 14.95
CA ASN A 83 5.32 1.19 14.75
C ASN A 83 4.52 0.75 15.99
N LYS A 84 4.93 1.18 17.18
CA LYS A 84 4.18 0.95 18.41
C LYS A 84 3.03 1.95 18.61
N LEU A 85 3.11 3.12 18.00
CA LEU A 85 2.10 4.18 18.07
C LEU A 85 1.22 4.19 16.82
N PHE A 86 1.81 3.96 15.67
CA PHE A 86 1.13 3.95 14.37
C PHE A 86 1.11 2.52 13.83
N THR A 87 -0.03 1.89 13.93
CA THR A 87 -0.22 0.48 13.59
C THR A 87 -0.90 0.33 12.22
N ASN A 88 -0.65 -0.80 11.53
CA ASN A 88 -1.22 -1.11 10.23
C ASN A 88 -2.42 -2.07 10.31
N GLY A 89 -2.57 -2.78 11.44
CA GLY A 89 -3.50 -3.88 11.59
C GLY A 89 -4.97 -3.53 11.38
N GLU A 90 -5.33 -2.27 11.59
CA GLU A 90 -6.71 -1.79 11.41
C GLU A 90 -6.94 -1.24 9.99
N ARG A 91 -5.95 -0.54 9.41
CA ARG A 91 -6.13 0.20 8.17
C ARG A 91 -4.79 0.52 7.50
N GLU A 92 -4.35 -0.34 6.61
CA GLU A 92 -3.12 -0.13 5.85
C GLU A 92 -3.33 0.63 4.53
N MET A 93 -4.57 0.73 4.10
CA MET A 93 -4.93 1.34 2.81
C MET A 93 -6.16 2.23 2.97
N LEU A 94 -6.17 3.34 2.24
CA LEU A 94 -7.32 4.22 2.16
C LEU A 94 -8.39 3.58 1.25
N SER A 95 -9.58 3.37 1.79
CA SER A 95 -10.72 2.75 1.09
C SER A 95 -12.00 3.53 1.35
N TYR A 96 -12.99 3.35 0.48
CA TYR A 96 -14.34 3.86 0.73
C TYR A 96 -14.93 3.23 1.99
N GLU A 97 -15.58 4.04 2.80
CA GLU A 97 -16.16 3.61 4.08
C GLU A 97 -17.17 2.45 3.92
N ASP A 98 -17.96 2.47 2.85
CA ASP A 98 -18.93 1.40 2.59
C ASP A 98 -18.24 0.09 2.16
N ALA A 99 -17.11 0.17 1.45
CA ALA A 99 -16.29 -1.01 1.15
C ALA A 99 -15.67 -1.60 2.44
N GLU A 100 -15.16 -0.76 3.33
CA GLU A 100 -14.66 -1.19 4.63
C GLU A 100 -15.77 -1.88 5.45
N LYS A 101 -16.95 -1.28 5.54
CA LYS A 101 -18.14 -1.88 6.23
C LYS A 101 -18.52 -3.24 5.62
N GLY A 102 -18.48 -3.35 4.28
CA GLY A 102 -18.73 -4.60 3.59
C GLY A 102 -17.74 -5.70 3.95
N VAL A 103 -16.46 -5.40 4.00
CA VAL A 103 -15.40 -6.34 4.44
C VAL A 103 -15.63 -6.78 5.87
N TYR A 104 -15.90 -5.83 6.79
CA TYR A 104 -16.20 -6.17 8.19
C TYR A 104 -17.43 -7.07 8.33
N ALA A 105 -18.49 -6.79 7.59
CA ALA A 105 -19.70 -7.60 7.63
C ALA A 105 -19.48 -9.04 7.13
N GLN A 106 -18.60 -9.20 6.14
CA GLN A 106 -18.32 -10.51 5.53
C GLN A 106 -17.28 -11.31 6.32
N MET A 107 -16.23 -10.65 6.80
CA MET A 107 -15.05 -11.32 7.36
C MET A 107 -14.94 -11.23 8.89
N GLY A 108 -15.75 -10.38 9.52
CA GLY A 108 -15.64 -10.12 10.97
C GLY A 108 -14.37 -9.33 11.34
N GLY A 109 -13.73 -8.68 10.39
CA GLY A 109 -12.50 -7.91 10.57
C GLY A 109 -12.18 -7.01 9.38
N PRO A 110 -11.10 -6.20 9.46
CA PRO A 110 -10.81 -5.17 8.47
C PRO A 110 -10.26 -5.69 7.12
N HIS A 111 -9.91 -6.97 7.03
CA HIS A 111 -9.18 -7.50 5.87
C HIS A 111 -9.83 -8.76 5.28
N LEU A 112 -9.90 -8.84 3.94
CA LEU A 112 -10.30 -10.06 3.22
C LEU A 112 -9.26 -11.17 3.36
N LEU A 113 -7.98 -10.81 3.33
CA LEU A 113 -6.84 -11.69 3.55
C LEU A 113 -5.87 -11.00 4.50
N LYS A 114 -5.37 -11.71 5.48
CA LYS A 114 -4.37 -11.18 6.41
C LYS A 114 -2.97 -11.43 5.87
N THR A 115 -2.40 -10.40 5.28
CA THR A 115 -1.03 -10.42 4.73
C THR A 115 -0.02 -9.83 5.71
N LEU A 116 1.27 -9.98 5.41
CA LEU A 116 2.35 -9.50 6.30
C LEU A 116 2.28 -7.99 6.53
N VAL A 117 1.90 -7.20 5.53
CA VAL A 117 1.80 -5.72 5.64
C VAL A 117 0.66 -5.25 6.54
N GLN A 118 -0.31 -6.12 6.83
CA GLN A 118 -1.47 -5.87 7.69
C GLN A 118 -1.27 -6.38 9.11
N LEU A 119 -0.05 -6.72 9.46
CA LEU A 119 0.30 -7.23 10.78
C LEU A 119 1.13 -6.20 11.55
N ASP A 120 0.88 -6.15 12.83
CA ASP A 120 1.69 -5.42 13.79
C ASP A 120 2.51 -6.35 14.67
N ASP A 121 3.49 -5.81 15.38
CA ASP A 121 4.29 -6.57 16.34
C ASP A 121 3.42 -7.11 17.49
N PRO A 122 3.71 -8.28 18.04
CA PRO A 122 4.88 -9.14 17.75
C PRO A 122 4.71 -10.12 16.58
N LEU A 123 3.50 -10.21 15.99
CA LEU A 123 3.21 -11.22 14.97
C LEU A 123 3.90 -10.90 13.65
N HIS A 124 3.90 -9.63 13.24
CA HIS A 124 4.64 -9.15 12.07
C HIS A 124 6.12 -9.57 12.14
N PHE A 125 6.78 -9.27 13.26
CA PHE A 125 8.19 -9.62 13.45
C PHE A 125 8.44 -11.11 13.32
N LYS A 126 7.60 -11.96 13.98
CA LYS A 126 7.73 -13.41 13.91
C LYS A 126 7.64 -13.95 12.49
N LEU A 127 6.63 -13.54 11.73
CA LEU A 127 6.41 -14.04 10.38
C LEU A 127 7.43 -13.50 9.38
N ARG A 128 7.80 -12.22 9.50
CA ARG A 128 8.85 -11.63 8.68
C ARG A 128 10.20 -12.31 8.89
N HIS A 129 10.53 -12.66 10.14
CA HIS A 129 11.80 -13.32 10.46
C HIS A 129 11.93 -14.70 9.80
N LEU A 130 10.83 -15.45 9.64
CA LEU A 130 10.84 -16.76 8.99
C LEU A 130 11.33 -16.70 7.52
N THR A 131 11.03 -15.62 6.82
CA THR A 131 11.36 -15.45 5.39
C THR A 131 12.53 -14.50 5.16
N GLN A 132 12.97 -13.77 6.16
CA GLN A 132 13.97 -12.69 6.02
C GLN A 132 15.27 -13.20 5.39
N GLU A 133 15.72 -14.39 5.78
CA GLU A 133 16.97 -14.96 5.29
C GLU A 133 16.96 -15.17 3.77
N TRP A 134 15.81 -15.51 3.20
CA TRP A 134 15.67 -15.74 1.76
C TRP A 134 15.95 -14.51 0.92
N PHE A 135 15.67 -13.32 1.49
CA PHE A 135 15.81 -12.03 0.83
C PHE A 135 17.10 -11.27 1.23
N MET A 136 17.99 -11.90 2.00
CA MET A 136 19.28 -11.30 2.29
C MET A 136 20.12 -11.19 1.00
N PRO A 137 20.90 -10.10 0.81
CA PRO A 137 21.62 -9.82 -0.44
C PRO A 137 22.47 -11.01 -0.93
N GLN A 138 23.11 -11.71 -0.03
CA GLN A 138 23.92 -12.89 -0.34
C GLN A 138 23.10 -14.06 -0.91
N ASN A 139 21.86 -14.24 -0.46
CA ASN A 139 20.98 -15.30 -0.94
C ASN A 139 20.25 -14.92 -2.23
N VAL A 140 19.92 -13.65 -2.39
CA VAL A 140 19.41 -13.10 -3.65
C VAL A 140 20.48 -13.25 -4.75
N LYS A 141 21.75 -12.94 -4.46
CA LYS A 141 22.86 -13.09 -5.40
C LYS A 141 23.04 -14.54 -5.89
N LYS A 142 22.86 -15.53 -5.03
CA LYS A 142 22.92 -16.97 -5.43
C LYS A 142 21.86 -17.37 -6.45
N ARG A 143 20.79 -16.59 -6.59
CA ARG A 143 19.67 -16.82 -7.51
C ARG A 143 19.84 -16.11 -8.84
N GLU A 144 20.87 -15.25 -8.99
CA GLU A 144 21.06 -14.40 -10.16
C GLU A 144 21.10 -15.20 -11.46
N ASP A 145 21.87 -16.31 -11.50
CA ASP A 145 21.99 -17.14 -12.70
C ASP A 145 20.64 -17.78 -13.09
N ALA A 146 19.88 -18.26 -12.13
CA ALA A 146 18.58 -18.84 -12.37
C ALA A 146 17.56 -17.78 -12.85
N ILE A 147 17.57 -16.60 -12.26
CA ILE A 147 16.76 -15.45 -12.70
C ILE A 147 17.14 -15.03 -14.13
N ARG A 148 18.43 -15.01 -14.44
CA ARG A 148 18.95 -14.72 -15.79
C ARG A 148 18.49 -15.75 -16.84
N GLN A 149 18.43 -17.03 -16.47
CA GLN A 149 17.88 -18.08 -17.34
C GLN A 149 16.40 -17.89 -17.60
N ILE A 150 15.62 -17.53 -16.57
CA ILE A 150 14.19 -17.21 -16.74
C ILE A 150 14.04 -15.99 -17.66
N ALA A 151 14.82 -14.91 -17.44
CA ALA A 151 14.78 -13.73 -18.29
C ALA A 151 15.08 -14.08 -19.76
N LYS A 152 16.11 -14.91 -19.99
CA LYS A 152 16.46 -15.37 -21.34
C LYS A 152 15.29 -16.09 -22.04
N LYS A 153 14.58 -16.99 -21.34
CA LYS A 153 13.41 -17.68 -21.91
C LYS A 153 12.36 -16.71 -22.44
N TYR A 154 12.13 -15.59 -21.73
CA TYR A 154 11.14 -14.59 -22.15
C TYR A 154 11.64 -13.69 -23.27
N VAL A 155 12.96 -13.42 -23.34
CA VAL A 155 13.58 -12.74 -24.50
C VAL A 155 13.50 -13.62 -25.73
N ASP A 156 13.88 -14.90 -25.63
CA ASP A 156 13.78 -15.87 -26.73
C ASP A 156 12.32 -15.98 -27.22
N ARG A 157 11.34 -15.99 -26.30
CA ARG A 157 9.91 -15.96 -26.67
C ARG A 157 9.53 -14.71 -27.47
N MET A 158 10.07 -13.54 -27.12
CA MET A 158 9.80 -12.33 -27.90
C MET A 158 10.36 -12.43 -29.32
N GLU A 159 11.53 -13.05 -29.50
CA GLU A 159 12.10 -13.32 -30.83
C GLU A 159 11.21 -14.29 -31.61
N ASP A 160 10.72 -15.37 -30.99
CA ASP A 160 9.85 -16.36 -31.61
C ASP A 160 8.49 -15.80 -32.08
N LEU A 161 8.02 -14.70 -31.46
CA LEU A 161 6.80 -13.99 -31.86
C LEU A 161 6.99 -13.10 -33.12
N GLY A 162 8.19 -13.06 -33.69
CA GLY A 162 8.45 -12.41 -35.01
C GLY A 162 8.63 -10.89 -34.93
N GLY A 163 8.97 -10.33 -33.76
CA GLY A 163 9.32 -8.93 -33.61
C GLY A 163 8.19 -8.02 -33.10
N GLU A 164 6.96 -8.52 -32.98
CA GLU A 164 5.85 -7.83 -32.36
C GLU A 164 5.27 -8.71 -31.23
N CYS A 165 5.07 -8.13 -30.04
CA CYS A 165 4.42 -8.82 -28.94
C CYS A 165 3.64 -7.85 -28.06
N ASP A 166 2.63 -8.36 -27.35
CA ASP A 166 2.05 -7.66 -26.20
C ASP A 166 2.98 -7.86 -25.01
N PHE A 167 3.88 -6.90 -24.77
CA PHE A 167 4.89 -7.02 -23.73
C PHE A 167 4.30 -7.31 -22.36
N GLN A 168 3.15 -6.70 -22.02
CA GLN A 168 2.49 -6.93 -20.75
C GLN A 168 2.00 -8.37 -20.62
N ARG A 169 1.31 -8.88 -21.64
CA ARG A 169 0.70 -10.20 -21.67
C ARG A 169 1.71 -11.33 -21.86
N ASP A 170 2.69 -11.11 -22.74
CA ASP A 170 3.62 -12.16 -23.16
C ASP A 170 4.86 -12.26 -22.28
N VAL A 171 5.25 -11.17 -21.59
CA VAL A 171 6.48 -11.07 -20.80
C VAL A 171 6.23 -10.59 -19.37
N ALA A 172 5.74 -9.36 -19.20
CA ALA A 172 5.76 -8.67 -17.91
C ALA A 172 4.89 -9.32 -16.85
N LEU A 173 3.81 -10.00 -17.23
CA LEU A 173 2.93 -10.73 -16.30
C LEU A 173 3.61 -12.00 -15.76
N TYR A 174 4.25 -12.78 -16.63
CA TYR A 174 4.73 -14.12 -16.27
C TYR A 174 6.17 -14.14 -15.75
N TYR A 175 7.04 -13.26 -16.23
CA TYR A 175 8.45 -13.27 -15.84
C TYR A 175 8.62 -13.09 -14.31
N PRO A 176 8.08 -12.05 -13.69
CA PRO A 176 8.19 -11.88 -12.23
C PRO A 176 7.51 -13.01 -11.45
N LEU A 177 6.36 -13.48 -11.94
CA LEU A 177 5.64 -14.59 -11.30
C LEU A 177 6.50 -15.86 -11.26
N ARG A 178 7.19 -16.22 -12.36
CA ARG A 178 8.11 -17.36 -12.42
C ARG A 178 9.27 -17.22 -11.44
N VAL A 179 9.83 -16.02 -11.32
CA VAL A 179 10.88 -15.74 -10.32
C VAL A 179 10.37 -15.95 -8.90
N ILE A 180 9.17 -15.48 -8.58
CA ILE A 180 8.55 -15.67 -7.26
C ILE A 180 8.29 -17.14 -7.00
N MET A 181 7.71 -17.87 -7.96
CA MET A 181 7.48 -19.31 -7.83
C MET A 181 8.76 -20.09 -7.57
N GLN A 182 9.85 -19.73 -8.26
CA GLN A 182 11.17 -20.34 -8.04
C GLN A 182 11.71 -20.05 -6.63
N ILE A 183 11.54 -18.82 -6.11
CA ILE A 183 11.91 -18.46 -4.74
C ILE A 183 11.14 -19.30 -3.72
N LEU A 184 9.86 -19.55 -3.98
CA LEU A 184 8.99 -20.35 -3.12
C LEU A 184 9.18 -21.87 -3.29
N GLY A 185 10.01 -22.32 -4.24
CA GLY A 185 10.24 -23.74 -4.49
C GLY A 185 9.08 -24.44 -5.18
N VAL A 186 8.22 -23.70 -5.88
CA VAL A 186 7.12 -24.27 -6.69
C VAL A 186 7.70 -24.82 -7.98
N PRO A 187 7.53 -26.12 -8.29
CA PRO A 187 8.08 -26.73 -9.52
C PRO A 187 7.41 -26.14 -10.77
N GLU A 188 8.17 -26.04 -11.86
CA GLU A 188 7.60 -25.83 -13.20
C GLU A 188 6.84 -27.09 -13.62
N SER A 189 5.54 -26.98 -13.81
CA SER A 189 4.70 -28.07 -14.36
C SER A 189 4.70 -28.05 -15.88
#